data_150a3fdb3e8c66ed9e8dd69cc1e12e35
#
_entry.id   150a3fdb3e8c66ed9e8dd69cc1e12e35
#
_cell.length_a   1.000
_cell.length_b   1.000
_cell.length_c   1.000
_cell.angle_alpha   90.00
_cell.angle_beta   90.00
_cell.angle_gamma   90.00
#
_symmetry.space_group_name_H-M   'P 1'
#
loop_
_entity.id
_entity.type
_entity.pdbx_description
1 polymer ?
#
loop_
_entity_poly.entity_id
_entity_poly.type
_entity_poly.pdbx_seq_one_letter_code
_entity_poly.pdbx_strand_id
1 'polypeptide(L)'
;MMINRAIIIVLDGFGVGEQPDAYVYGDEGSNTLVGIYNSEHPHLPNMKKLGLYNIDGVDIQDKEQNIIGSYGKATETCEGKNSPVGHWEISGYVKKPGFKTYPNAFPQELIDEFIEKANLKGILCNEVGSGTELLKKYGEEHMKTGYPIIYTSADSVFQIAAHEDVI
;
A
#
# COMPACT_ATOMS: atom_id res chain seq x y z
N MET A 1 -34.67 11.65 -2.45
CA MET A 1 -33.68 11.72 -3.54
C MET A 1 -33.03 10.36 -3.67
N MET A 2 -33.15 9.66 -4.80
CA MET A 2 -32.45 8.39 -5.00
C MET A 2 -31.05 8.69 -5.51
N ILE A 3 -30.02 8.18 -4.80
CA ILE A 3 -28.64 8.24 -5.24
C ILE A 3 -28.43 7.11 -6.25
N ASN A 4 -28.16 7.45 -7.50
CA ASN A 4 -27.98 6.46 -8.58
C ASN A 4 -26.50 6.14 -8.87
N ARG A 5 -25.57 6.86 -8.25
CA ARG A 5 -24.12 6.66 -8.46
C ARG A 5 -23.35 7.09 -7.21
N ALA A 6 -22.37 6.28 -6.82
CA ALA A 6 -21.33 6.62 -5.86
C ALA A 6 -19.96 6.43 -6.52
N ILE A 7 -19.00 7.29 -6.18
CA ILE A 7 -17.63 7.22 -6.69
C ILE A 7 -16.71 7.27 -5.47
N ILE A 8 -15.79 6.32 -5.36
CA ILE A 8 -14.72 6.30 -4.36
C ILE A 8 -13.41 6.58 -5.10
N ILE A 9 -12.66 7.57 -4.63
CA ILE A 9 -11.33 7.88 -5.14
C ILE A 9 -10.35 7.65 -3.99
N VAL A 10 -9.46 6.66 -4.13
CA VAL A 10 -8.42 6.35 -3.17
C VAL A 10 -7.11 6.97 -3.66
N LEU A 11 -6.52 7.82 -2.83
CA LEU A 11 -5.18 8.36 -3.08
C LEU A 11 -4.18 7.42 -2.42
N ASP A 12 -3.48 6.63 -3.23
CA ASP A 12 -2.51 5.66 -2.76
C ASP A 12 -1.37 6.32 -1.97
N GLY A 13 -1.00 5.70 -0.83
CA GLY A 13 0.04 6.20 0.05
C GLY A 13 -0.27 7.54 0.76
N PHE A 14 -1.51 8.04 0.68
CA PHE A 14 -1.91 9.31 1.27
C PHE A 14 -2.63 9.10 2.61
N GLY A 15 -1.96 9.42 3.71
CA GLY A 15 -2.49 9.31 5.07
C GLY A 15 -2.57 10.66 5.79
N VAL A 16 -3.49 10.74 6.74
CA VAL A 16 -3.72 11.91 7.60
C VAL A 16 -3.52 11.53 9.06
N GLY A 17 -2.29 11.60 9.53
CA GLY A 17 -1.88 11.19 10.87
C GLY A 17 -1.64 9.69 11.00
N GLU A 18 -1.09 9.31 12.14
CA GLU A 18 -0.75 7.94 12.48
C GLU A 18 -1.96 7.14 12.98
N GLN A 19 -1.87 5.82 12.87
CA GLN A 19 -2.81 4.89 13.49
C GLN A 19 -2.43 4.64 14.96
N PRO A 20 -3.36 4.19 15.82
CA PRO A 20 -3.07 3.91 17.23
C PRO A 20 -1.98 2.86 17.48
N ASP A 21 -1.74 1.99 16.53
CA ASP A 21 -0.72 0.93 16.56
C ASP A 21 0.56 1.26 15.77
N ALA A 22 0.73 2.51 15.34
CA ALA A 22 1.89 2.98 14.58
C ALA A 22 3.24 2.61 15.24
N TYR A 23 3.30 2.62 16.57
CA TYR A 23 4.49 2.24 17.33
C TYR A 23 4.94 0.78 17.08
N VAL A 24 4.03 -0.12 16.72
CA VAL A 24 4.35 -1.52 16.37
C VAL A 24 5.14 -1.60 15.06
N TYR A 25 4.92 -0.63 14.18
CA TYR A 25 5.46 -0.61 12.81
C TYR A 25 6.56 0.45 12.61
N GLY A 26 6.86 1.25 13.65
CA GLY A 26 7.83 2.34 13.56
C GLY A 26 7.33 3.52 12.71
N ASP A 27 6.02 3.70 12.62
CA ASP A 27 5.36 4.74 11.81
C ASP A 27 4.87 5.92 12.66
N GLU A 28 5.32 6.03 13.90
CA GLU A 28 4.96 7.13 14.80
C GLU A 28 5.28 8.49 14.18
N GLY A 29 4.37 9.44 14.34
CA GLY A 29 4.48 10.78 13.76
C GLY A 29 4.20 10.85 12.25
N SER A 30 3.80 9.77 11.60
CA SER A 30 3.51 9.76 10.17
C SER A 30 2.29 10.63 9.84
N ASN A 31 2.43 11.52 8.85
CA ASN A 31 1.35 12.36 8.33
C ASN A 31 1.71 12.86 6.93
N THR A 32 1.30 12.13 5.91
CA THR A 32 1.61 12.44 4.51
C THR A 32 1.08 13.80 4.09
N LEU A 33 -0.15 14.15 4.48
CA LEU A 33 -0.75 15.45 4.14
C LEU A 33 0.09 16.62 4.66
N VAL A 34 0.44 16.58 5.95
CA VAL A 34 1.23 17.66 6.57
C VAL A 34 2.65 17.69 5.99
N GLY A 35 3.26 16.52 5.74
CA GLY A 35 4.57 16.43 5.10
C GLY A 35 4.61 17.08 3.72
N ILE A 36 3.66 16.72 2.85
CA ILE A 36 3.54 17.30 1.50
C ILE A 36 3.24 18.81 1.58
N TYR A 37 2.34 19.22 2.47
CA TYR A 37 2.03 20.64 2.62
C TYR A 37 3.24 21.47 3.01
N ASN A 38 4.05 20.99 3.95
CA ASN A 38 5.23 21.70 4.42
C ASN A 38 6.38 21.74 3.39
N SER A 39 6.50 20.72 2.53
CA SER A 39 7.56 20.68 1.50
C SER A 39 7.17 21.43 0.22
N GLU A 40 5.95 21.24 -0.26
CA GLU A 40 5.55 21.63 -1.60
C GLU A 40 4.50 22.75 -1.65
N HIS A 41 3.84 23.05 -0.53
CA HIS A 41 2.73 24.01 -0.47
C HIS A 41 1.71 23.87 -1.61
N PRO A 42 1.12 22.68 -1.81
CA PRO A 42 0.33 22.37 -2.99
C PRO A 42 -0.92 23.24 -3.07
N HIS A 43 -1.26 23.70 -4.27
CA HIS A 43 -2.49 24.44 -4.52
C HIS A 43 -3.69 23.49 -4.71
N LEU A 44 -4.44 23.25 -3.63
CA LEU A 44 -5.57 22.31 -3.60
C LEU A 44 -6.91 22.99 -3.23
N PRO A 45 -7.39 23.98 -4.00
CA PRO A 45 -8.53 24.81 -3.61
C PRO A 45 -9.84 24.02 -3.45
N ASN A 46 -10.06 22.99 -4.26
CA ASN A 46 -11.26 22.18 -4.17
C ASN A 46 -11.23 21.23 -2.96
N MET A 47 -10.09 20.61 -2.69
CA MET A 47 -9.91 19.75 -1.52
C MET A 47 -10.00 20.55 -0.21
N LYS A 48 -9.47 21.77 -0.20
CA LYS A 48 -9.62 22.71 0.91
C LYS A 48 -11.10 23.01 1.15
N LYS A 49 -11.88 23.38 0.12
CA LYS A 49 -13.33 23.62 0.23
C LYS A 49 -14.12 22.39 0.72
N LEU A 50 -13.66 21.20 0.43
CA LEU A 50 -14.23 19.96 0.94
C LEU A 50 -13.87 19.68 2.41
N GLY A 51 -12.90 20.41 3.00
CA GLY A 51 -12.52 20.33 4.39
C GLY A 51 -11.24 19.53 4.66
N LEU A 52 -10.41 19.25 3.64
CA LEU A 52 -9.18 18.46 3.81
C LEU A 52 -8.29 18.99 4.95
N TYR A 53 -8.04 20.30 4.99
CA TYR A 53 -7.19 20.89 6.03
C TYR A 53 -7.89 21.07 7.39
N ASN A 54 -9.20 20.81 7.46
CA ASN A 54 -9.99 20.89 8.69
C ASN A 54 -10.07 19.56 9.44
N ILE A 55 -9.54 18.48 8.87
CA ILE A 55 -9.51 17.15 9.52
C ILE A 55 -8.74 17.26 10.85
N ASP A 56 -9.24 16.59 11.87
CA ASP A 56 -8.59 16.55 13.18
C ASP A 56 -7.18 15.97 13.11
N GLY A 57 -6.22 16.64 13.77
CA GLY A 57 -4.79 16.26 13.73
C GLY A 57 -4.03 16.83 12.53
N VAL A 58 -4.67 17.62 11.66
CA VAL A 58 -3.99 18.36 10.60
C VAL A 58 -3.55 19.73 11.11
N ASP A 59 -2.24 19.92 11.29
CA ASP A 59 -1.65 21.20 11.71
C ASP A 59 -1.29 22.03 10.48
N ILE A 60 -2.31 22.50 9.78
CA ILE A 60 -2.23 23.45 8.67
C ILE A 60 -3.11 24.65 9.01
N GLN A 61 -2.53 25.84 9.02
CA GLN A 61 -3.23 27.06 9.42
C GLN A 61 -4.24 27.55 8.38
N ASP A 62 -4.07 27.18 7.12
CA ASP A 62 -4.93 27.58 5.99
C ASP A 62 -6.27 26.81 5.93
N LYS A 63 -7.01 26.82 7.04
CA LYS A 63 -8.30 26.12 7.15
C LYS A 63 -9.44 26.84 6.40
N GLU A 64 -10.39 26.05 5.89
CA GLU A 64 -11.58 26.58 5.23
C GLU A 64 -12.66 26.97 6.25
N GLN A 65 -13.27 28.15 6.03
CA GLN A 65 -14.36 28.64 6.88
C GLN A 65 -15.75 28.20 6.34
N ASN A 66 -15.87 28.06 5.02
CA ASN A 66 -17.13 27.73 4.36
C ASN A 66 -17.02 26.38 3.67
N ILE A 67 -17.01 25.32 4.46
CA ILE A 67 -16.87 23.95 3.98
C ILE A 67 -18.15 23.52 3.25
N ILE A 68 -17.98 22.95 2.04
CA ILE A 68 -19.09 22.49 1.18
C ILE A 68 -19.25 20.97 1.16
N GLY A 69 -18.36 20.24 1.86
CA GLY A 69 -18.36 18.78 1.94
C GLY A 69 -18.50 18.27 3.37
N SER A 70 -18.30 16.97 3.53
CA SER A 70 -18.08 16.33 4.85
C SER A 70 -16.66 15.77 4.86
N TYR A 71 -16.02 15.89 5.98
CA TYR A 71 -14.64 15.42 6.17
C TYR A 71 -14.49 14.69 7.51
N GLY A 72 -13.48 13.88 7.62
CA GLY A 72 -13.19 13.15 8.83
C GLY A 72 -11.96 12.26 8.68
N LYS A 73 -11.61 11.62 9.77
CA LYS A 73 -10.53 10.63 9.86
C LYS A 73 -11.12 9.31 10.35
N ALA A 74 -10.81 8.23 9.68
CA ALA A 74 -11.15 6.88 10.08
C ALA A 74 -9.92 6.16 10.62
N THR A 75 -10.12 5.31 11.63
CA THR A 75 -9.10 4.40 12.14
C THR A 75 -9.36 3.02 11.57
N GLU A 76 -8.33 2.41 11.02
CA GLU A 76 -8.39 1.05 10.51
C GLU A 76 -8.65 0.06 11.66
N THR A 77 -9.47 -0.93 11.41
CA THR A 77 -9.85 -1.98 12.39
C THR A 77 -9.11 -3.29 12.11
N CYS A 78 -8.70 -3.49 10.87
CA CYS A 78 -7.89 -4.62 10.48
C CYS A 78 -6.55 -4.64 11.21
N GLU A 79 -5.96 -5.82 11.30
CA GLU A 79 -4.61 -6.00 11.84
C GLU A 79 -3.62 -6.15 10.69
N GLY A 80 -2.47 -5.49 10.83
CA GLY A 80 -1.39 -5.57 9.85
C GLY A 80 -1.33 -4.37 8.90
N LYS A 81 -0.22 -4.25 8.23
CA LYS A 81 0.13 -3.15 7.35
C LYS A 81 0.28 -3.68 5.92
N ASN A 82 -0.85 -3.85 5.23
CA ASN A 82 -0.82 -4.22 3.83
C ASN A 82 -2.01 -3.67 3.04
N SER A 83 -1.76 -3.31 1.78
CA SER A 83 -2.74 -2.70 0.89
C SER A 83 -3.98 -3.57 0.65
N PRO A 84 -3.90 -4.90 0.42
CA PRO A 84 -5.09 -5.72 0.23
C PRO A 84 -6.07 -5.66 1.39
N VAL A 85 -5.57 -5.69 2.64
CA VAL A 85 -6.41 -5.65 3.84
C VAL A 85 -7.11 -4.31 3.97
N GLY A 86 -6.41 -3.20 3.75
CA GLY A 86 -6.99 -1.85 3.75
C GLY A 86 -8.09 -1.68 2.71
N HIS A 87 -7.87 -2.18 1.48
CA HIS A 87 -8.89 -2.14 0.42
C HIS A 87 -10.12 -3.01 0.76
N TRP A 88 -9.93 -4.15 1.40
CA TRP A 88 -11.04 -4.99 1.86
C TRP A 88 -11.85 -4.28 2.95
N GLU A 89 -11.18 -3.58 3.87
CA GLU A 89 -11.88 -2.84 4.91
C GLU A 89 -12.68 -1.66 4.36
N ILE A 90 -12.17 -0.93 3.37
CA ILE A 90 -12.93 0.10 2.62
C ILE A 90 -14.20 -0.51 2.00
N SER A 91 -14.13 -1.77 1.58
CA SER A 91 -15.28 -2.52 1.03
C SER A 91 -16.19 -3.12 2.11
N GLY A 92 -15.89 -2.94 3.38
CA GLY A 92 -16.67 -3.43 4.52
C GLY A 92 -16.25 -4.81 5.05
N TYR A 93 -15.13 -5.38 4.57
CA TYR A 93 -14.61 -6.64 5.07
C TYR A 93 -13.40 -6.45 5.99
N VAL A 94 -13.59 -6.72 7.28
CA VAL A 94 -12.53 -6.63 8.30
C VAL A 94 -11.83 -7.98 8.44
N LYS A 95 -10.55 -8.04 8.12
CA LYS A 95 -9.70 -9.24 8.24
C LYS A 95 -9.03 -9.30 9.62
N LYS A 96 -9.34 -10.35 10.38
CA LYS A 96 -8.65 -10.68 11.65
C LYS A 96 -8.45 -12.19 11.76
N PRO A 97 -7.29 -12.68 12.21
CA PRO A 97 -6.04 -11.93 12.39
C PRO A 97 -5.50 -11.39 11.07
N GLY A 98 -4.54 -10.49 11.12
CA GLY A 98 -3.83 -9.96 9.96
C GLY A 98 -3.13 -11.05 9.13
N PHE A 99 -2.58 -10.69 7.99
CA PHE A 99 -1.77 -11.63 7.21
C PHE A 99 -0.42 -11.88 7.89
N LYS A 100 0.11 -13.09 7.68
CA LYS A 100 1.46 -13.42 8.10
C LYS A 100 2.46 -12.55 7.32
N THR A 101 3.40 -11.97 8.02
CA THR A 101 4.46 -11.15 7.43
C THR A 101 5.74 -11.94 7.21
N TYR A 102 6.52 -11.54 6.21
CA TYR A 102 7.77 -12.18 5.80
C TYR A 102 8.88 -11.11 5.66
N PRO A 103 9.40 -10.58 6.79
CA PRO A 103 10.30 -9.43 6.78
C PRO A 103 11.67 -9.70 6.15
N ASN A 104 12.06 -10.94 5.98
CA ASN A 104 13.36 -11.29 5.41
C ASN A 104 13.27 -11.96 4.03
N ALA A 105 12.32 -12.85 3.84
CA ALA A 105 12.02 -13.59 2.61
C ALA A 105 10.88 -14.58 2.88
N PHE A 106 10.35 -15.22 1.85
CA PHE A 106 9.43 -16.35 2.03
C PHE A 106 10.20 -17.60 2.51
N PRO A 107 9.59 -18.44 3.38
CA PRO A 107 10.17 -19.73 3.76
C PRO A 107 10.42 -20.61 2.53
N GLN A 108 11.49 -21.39 2.58
CA GLN A 108 11.87 -22.25 1.46
C GLN A 108 10.78 -23.26 1.10
N GLU A 109 10.08 -23.79 2.11
CA GLU A 109 8.98 -24.74 1.89
C GLU A 109 7.84 -24.10 1.04
N LEU A 110 7.54 -22.82 1.23
CA LEU A 110 6.56 -22.11 0.42
C LEU A 110 7.03 -21.94 -1.02
N ILE A 111 8.30 -21.65 -1.21
CA ILE A 111 8.92 -21.52 -2.54
C ILE A 111 8.94 -22.86 -3.26
N ASP A 112 9.30 -23.94 -2.58
CA ASP A 112 9.34 -25.29 -3.15
C ASP A 112 7.93 -25.76 -3.57
N GLU A 113 6.93 -25.51 -2.72
CA GLU A 113 5.53 -25.77 -3.02
C GLU A 113 5.04 -24.96 -4.23
N PHE A 114 5.43 -23.72 -4.33
CA PHE A 114 5.11 -22.86 -5.48
C PHE A 114 5.74 -23.40 -6.77
N ILE A 115 7.03 -23.73 -6.76
CA ILE A 115 7.75 -24.30 -7.90
C ILE A 115 7.07 -25.59 -8.38
N GLU A 116 6.74 -26.49 -7.45
CA GLU A 116 6.09 -27.77 -7.76
C GLU A 116 4.70 -27.54 -8.37
N LYS A 117 3.83 -26.76 -7.70
CA LYS A 117 2.45 -26.54 -8.14
C LYS A 117 2.35 -25.75 -9.44
N ALA A 118 3.26 -24.82 -9.68
CA ALA A 118 3.32 -24.06 -10.91
C ALA A 118 4.10 -24.78 -12.04
N ASN A 119 4.61 -26.00 -11.77
CA ASN A 119 5.41 -26.79 -12.70
C ASN A 119 6.60 -26.00 -13.29
N LEU A 120 7.29 -25.25 -12.43
CA LEU A 120 8.46 -24.45 -12.80
C LEU A 120 9.73 -25.27 -12.65
N LYS A 121 10.79 -24.89 -13.37
CA LYS A 121 12.13 -25.48 -13.21
C LYS A 121 12.95 -24.78 -12.12
N GLY A 122 12.52 -23.59 -11.71
CA GLY A 122 13.16 -22.76 -10.71
C GLY A 122 12.57 -21.37 -10.68
N ILE A 123 13.10 -20.55 -9.79
CA ILE A 123 12.78 -19.13 -9.67
C ILE A 123 14.06 -18.31 -9.63
N LEU A 124 13.94 -17.03 -9.89
CA LEU A 124 14.96 -16.02 -9.59
C LEU A 124 14.52 -15.25 -8.36
N CYS A 125 15.50 -14.94 -7.49
CA CYS A 125 15.25 -14.17 -6.29
C CYS A 125 14.50 -14.99 -5.20
N ASN A 126 13.95 -14.40 -4.28
CA ASN A 126 13.21 -14.59 -3.05
C ASN A 126 13.77 -13.60 -2.02
N GLU A 127 13.70 -12.32 -2.37
CA GLU A 127 14.26 -11.22 -1.57
C GLU A 127 13.16 -10.25 -1.17
N VAL A 128 13.43 -9.50 -0.10
CA VAL A 128 12.64 -8.31 0.24
C VAL A 128 13.25 -7.10 -0.45
N GLY A 129 12.46 -6.37 -1.23
CA GLY A 129 12.99 -5.21 -1.92
C GLY A 129 12.00 -4.49 -2.83
N SER A 130 12.47 -3.41 -3.43
CA SER A 130 11.71 -2.69 -4.44
C SER A 130 11.65 -3.50 -5.74
N GLY A 131 10.44 -3.71 -6.27
CA GLY A 131 10.26 -4.40 -7.55
C GLY A 131 11.08 -3.79 -8.68
N THR A 132 11.19 -2.45 -8.75
CA THR A 132 12.00 -1.76 -9.75
C THR A 132 13.48 -2.15 -9.68
N GLU A 133 14.05 -2.24 -8.49
CA GLU A 133 15.47 -2.60 -8.31
C GLU A 133 15.70 -4.09 -8.58
N LEU A 134 14.78 -4.94 -8.15
CA LEU A 134 14.88 -6.37 -8.39
C LEU A 134 14.70 -6.73 -9.88
N LEU A 135 13.83 -6.02 -10.60
CA LEU A 135 13.69 -6.16 -12.05
C LEU A 135 14.95 -5.74 -12.78
N LYS A 136 15.62 -4.67 -12.37
CA LYS A 136 16.93 -4.29 -12.93
C LYS A 136 17.99 -5.35 -12.67
N LYS A 137 17.98 -5.97 -11.48
CA LYS A 137 18.97 -6.97 -11.07
C LYS A 137 18.79 -8.31 -11.78
N TYR A 138 17.56 -8.78 -11.93
CA TYR A 138 17.27 -10.14 -12.40
C TYR A 138 16.60 -10.22 -13.78
N GLY A 139 16.16 -9.10 -14.35
CA GLY A 139 15.39 -9.10 -15.60
C GLY A 139 16.10 -9.74 -16.78
N GLU A 140 17.40 -9.47 -16.97
CA GLU A 140 18.17 -10.10 -18.04
C GLU A 140 18.29 -11.63 -17.87
N GLU A 141 18.43 -12.09 -16.64
CA GLU A 141 18.50 -13.52 -16.34
C GLU A 141 17.13 -14.18 -16.55
N HIS A 142 16.04 -13.51 -16.15
CA HIS A 142 14.69 -13.93 -16.44
C HIS A 142 14.48 -14.16 -17.96
N MET A 143 14.87 -13.21 -18.78
CA MET A 143 14.74 -13.32 -20.26
C MET A 143 15.53 -14.50 -20.83
N LYS A 144 16.63 -14.91 -20.19
CA LYS A 144 17.46 -16.05 -20.65
C LYS A 144 16.95 -17.39 -20.16
N THR A 145 16.45 -17.45 -18.92
CA THR A 145 16.12 -18.72 -18.24
C THR A 145 14.64 -19.06 -18.28
N GLY A 146 13.77 -18.07 -18.40
CA GLY A 146 12.35 -18.21 -18.22
C GLY A 146 11.90 -18.40 -16.78
N TYR A 147 12.78 -18.22 -15.79
CA TYR A 147 12.44 -18.37 -14.40
C TYR A 147 11.78 -17.08 -13.87
N PRO A 148 10.60 -17.14 -13.24
CA PRO A 148 9.96 -15.96 -12.69
C PRO A 148 10.77 -15.36 -11.54
N ILE A 149 10.68 -14.05 -11.39
CA ILE A 149 11.30 -13.30 -10.29
C ILE A 149 10.31 -13.25 -9.13
N ILE A 150 10.65 -13.86 -7.99
CA ILE A 150 9.82 -13.88 -6.80
C ILE A 150 10.39 -12.91 -5.77
N TYR A 151 9.53 -12.05 -5.23
CA TYR A 151 9.97 -11.10 -4.21
C TYR A 151 8.79 -10.66 -3.33
N THR A 152 9.12 -9.95 -2.27
CA THR A 152 8.16 -9.29 -1.42
C THR A 152 8.62 -7.89 -1.06
N SER A 153 7.69 -7.04 -0.66
CA SER A 153 7.94 -5.70 -0.13
C SER A 153 7.55 -5.65 1.36
N ALA A 154 7.57 -4.48 1.94
CA ALA A 154 7.28 -4.29 3.36
C ALA A 154 5.89 -4.81 3.80
N ASP A 155 4.95 -4.88 2.88
CA ASP A 155 3.59 -5.40 3.09
C ASP A 155 3.48 -6.93 3.00
N SER A 156 4.60 -7.63 2.76
CA SER A 156 4.70 -9.09 2.68
C SER A 156 3.78 -9.78 1.65
N VAL A 157 3.36 -9.06 0.62
CA VAL A 157 2.61 -9.64 -0.50
C VAL A 157 3.54 -10.50 -1.35
N PHE A 158 3.06 -11.68 -1.77
CA PHE A 158 3.78 -12.55 -2.69
C PHE A 158 3.72 -11.97 -4.10
N GLN A 159 4.84 -11.44 -4.57
CA GLN A 159 4.94 -10.78 -5.86
C GLN A 159 5.70 -11.64 -6.86
N ILE A 160 5.15 -11.73 -8.06
CA ILE A 160 5.72 -12.47 -9.18
C ILE A 160 5.90 -11.49 -10.33
N ALA A 161 7.13 -11.37 -10.83
CA ALA A 161 7.39 -10.62 -12.03
C ALA A 161 7.90 -11.54 -13.15
N ALA A 162 7.35 -11.32 -14.33
CA ALA A 162 7.72 -12.03 -15.56
C ALA A 162 7.48 -11.12 -16.77
N HIS A 163 8.20 -11.36 -17.84
CA HIS A 163 8.01 -10.68 -19.12
C HIS A 163 7.03 -11.46 -19.99
N GLU A 164 6.11 -10.78 -20.64
CA GLU A 164 5.05 -11.37 -21.48
C GLU A 164 5.53 -12.22 -22.65
N ASP A 165 6.77 -11.97 -23.12
CA ASP A 165 7.40 -12.77 -24.17
C ASP A 165 8.04 -14.08 -23.65
N VAL A 166 8.04 -14.30 -22.34
CA VAL A 166 8.73 -15.43 -21.69
C VAL A 166 7.77 -16.37 -20.99
N ILE A 167 6.79 -15.83 -20.27
CA ILE A 167 5.77 -16.57 -19.53
C ILE A 167 4.39 -15.97 -19.82
#